data_3906363925ef24ae8b9843d4ce14a59f
#
_entry.id   3906363925ef24ae8b9843d4ce14a59f
#
_cell.length_a   1.000
_cell.length_b   1.000
_cell.length_c   1.000
_cell.angle_alpha   90.00
_cell.angle_beta   90.00
_cell.angle_gamma   90.00
#
_symmetry.space_group_name_H-M   'P 1'
#
loop_
_entity.id
_entity.type
_entity.pdbx_description
1 polymer ?
#
loop_
_entity_poly.entity_id
_entity_poly.type
_entity_poly.pdbx_seq_one_letter_code
_entity_poly.pdbx_strand_id
1 'polypeptide(L)'
;VHPIGGLGNQLFIIAAGYAYAKKHDKNLIIVPDNWNAGQGNSVLSYKDNIFRNFEYGSPPVTRDVISLHEKRFNYDELPFHHGSVSLHGYFQSLKYFEEFKDEFISLLDFGDSNSTPSIYPIIRVAFHVRRGDYLIYPNIHYVCKTEYFDYFLNIFAPEMVKGTKIYMFTDSPEHVTKEFNMFNYTLIETDSDVKELAMMS
;
A
#
# COMPACT_ATOMS: atom_id res chain seq x y z
N VAL A 1 -15.60 -4.64 -3.79
CA VAL A 1 -14.28 -5.22 -3.42
C VAL A 1 -14.25 -5.58 -1.95
N HIS A 2 -13.42 -6.57 -1.58
CA HIS A 2 -13.20 -7.05 -0.22
C HIS A 2 -11.73 -6.83 0.17
N PRO A 3 -11.37 -5.67 0.73
CA PRO A 3 -9.99 -5.38 1.09
C PRO A 3 -9.51 -6.26 2.25
N ILE A 4 -8.37 -6.92 2.04
CA ILE A 4 -7.73 -7.82 3.01
C ILE A 4 -6.22 -7.50 3.14
N GLY A 5 -5.59 -8.00 4.19
CA GLY A 5 -4.17 -7.78 4.45
C GLY A 5 -3.87 -6.39 5.02
N GLY A 6 -2.61 -5.99 5.03
CA GLY A 6 -2.17 -4.66 5.48
C GLY A 6 -2.64 -3.53 4.57
N LEU A 7 -2.45 -2.28 5.02
CA LEU A 7 -2.89 -1.05 4.31
C LEU A 7 -2.46 -1.03 2.84
N GLY A 8 -1.21 -1.40 2.53
CA GLY A 8 -0.71 -1.45 1.15
C GLY A 8 -1.51 -2.40 0.25
N ASN A 9 -1.84 -3.60 0.76
CA ASN A 9 -2.67 -4.56 0.03
C ASN A 9 -4.08 -4.00 -0.21
N GLN A 10 -4.67 -3.39 0.82
CA GLN A 10 -6.00 -2.79 0.73
C GLN A 10 -6.05 -1.66 -0.30
N LEU A 11 -4.99 -0.83 -0.38
CA LEU A 11 -4.85 0.20 -1.41
C LEU A 11 -4.88 -0.39 -2.82
N PHE A 12 -4.11 -1.45 -3.08
CA PHE A 12 -4.12 -2.11 -4.40
C PHE A 12 -5.48 -2.68 -4.76
N ILE A 13 -6.16 -3.33 -3.81
CA ILE A 13 -7.49 -3.92 -4.03
C ILE A 13 -8.53 -2.84 -4.34
N ILE A 14 -8.53 -1.74 -3.57
CA ILE A 14 -9.47 -0.64 -3.75
C ILE A 14 -9.17 0.10 -5.07
N ALA A 15 -7.89 0.35 -5.38
CA ALA A 15 -7.49 0.99 -6.63
C ALA A 15 -7.91 0.19 -7.87
N ALA A 16 -7.71 -1.13 -7.86
CA ALA A 16 -8.15 -2.01 -8.94
C ALA A 16 -9.67 -2.01 -9.09
N GLY A 17 -10.39 -2.05 -7.96
CA GLY A 17 -11.85 -1.95 -7.95
C GLY A 17 -12.36 -0.60 -8.46
N TYR A 18 -11.69 0.48 -8.09
CA TYR A 18 -12.00 1.83 -8.56
C TYR A 18 -11.83 1.93 -10.07
N ALA A 19 -10.69 1.50 -10.60
CA ALA A 19 -10.42 1.53 -12.03
C ALA A 19 -11.39 0.65 -12.83
N TYR A 20 -11.70 -0.54 -12.32
CA TYR A 20 -12.73 -1.40 -12.93
C TYR A 20 -14.09 -0.72 -12.95
N ALA A 21 -14.50 -0.10 -11.86
CA ALA A 21 -15.75 0.62 -11.76
C ALA A 21 -15.83 1.81 -12.75
N LYS A 22 -14.78 2.62 -12.81
CA LYS A 22 -14.69 3.76 -13.76
C LYS A 22 -14.72 3.31 -15.21
N LYS A 23 -13.93 2.30 -15.58
CA LYS A 23 -13.84 1.77 -16.94
C LYS A 23 -15.18 1.23 -17.44
N HIS A 24 -16.03 0.74 -16.55
CA HIS A 24 -17.26 0.03 -16.88
C HIS A 24 -18.55 0.74 -16.41
N ASP A 25 -18.48 2.02 -16.07
CA ASP A 25 -19.59 2.85 -15.59
C ASP A 25 -20.37 2.17 -14.44
N LYS A 26 -19.63 1.78 -13.41
CA LYS A 26 -20.13 1.13 -12.18
C LYS A 26 -19.77 1.93 -10.94
N ASN A 27 -20.41 1.62 -9.84
CA ASN A 27 -20.06 2.17 -8.54
C ASN A 27 -19.13 1.20 -7.79
N LEU A 28 -18.06 1.74 -7.21
CA LEU A 28 -17.22 1.00 -6.29
C LEU A 28 -17.88 0.97 -4.92
N ILE A 29 -18.02 -0.23 -4.34
CA ILE A 29 -18.44 -0.44 -2.96
C ILE A 29 -17.34 -1.22 -2.24
N ILE A 30 -16.86 -0.68 -1.13
CA ILE A 30 -15.98 -1.39 -0.21
C ILE A 30 -16.86 -2.21 0.73
N VAL A 31 -16.67 -3.53 0.68
CA VAL A 31 -17.36 -4.47 1.57
C VAL A 31 -16.37 -4.87 2.66
N PRO A 32 -16.59 -4.41 3.91
CA PRO A 32 -15.74 -4.81 5.02
C PRO A 32 -15.83 -6.32 5.23
N ASP A 33 -14.70 -6.98 5.21
CA ASP A 33 -14.63 -8.39 5.57
C ASP A 33 -14.29 -8.51 7.07
N ASN A 34 -15.06 -9.32 7.78
CA ASN A 34 -14.79 -9.63 9.19
C ASN A 34 -13.63 -10.62 9.34
N TRP A 35 -13.15 -11.17 8.23
CA TRP A 35 -12.07 -12.15 8.19
C TRP A 35 -10.74 -11.49 7.89
N ASN A 36 -10.21 -10.81 8.89
CA ASN A 36 -8.83 -10.37 8.84
C ASN A 36 -7.96 -11.54 9.30
N ALA A 37 -7.31 -12.23 8.40
CA ALA A 37 -6.46 -13.40 8.65
C ALA A 37 -5.22 -13.09 9.54
N GLY A 38 -5.34 -12.17 10.48
CA GLY A 38 -4.28 -11.73 11.37
C GLY A 38 -3.21 -10.84 10.69
N GLN A 39 -3.45 -10.42 9.47
CA GLN A 39 -2.53 -9.59 8.69
C GLN A 39 -3.10 -8.17 8.50
N GLY A 40 -2.68 -7.26 9.37
CA GLY A 40 -3.04 -5.84 9.27
C GLY A 40 -4.38 -5.48 9.95
N ASN A 41 -4.76 -4.22 9.82
CA ASN A 41 -5.98 -3.67 10.37
C ASN A 41 -7.19 -3.90 9.44
N SER A 42 -8.39 -3.97 10.00
CA SER A 42 -9.62 -3.97 9.22
C SER A 42 -9.71 -2.71 8.35
N VAL A 43 -10.28 -2.80 7.15
CA VAL A 43 -10.56 -1.64 6.30
C VAL A 43 -11.45 -0.59 7.00
N LEU A 44 -12.23 -1.00 7.99
CA LEU A 44 -13.03 -0.08 8.81
C LEU A 44 -12.18 0.86 9.68
N SER A 45 -10.96 0.46 10.04
CA SER A 45 -10.01 1.33 10.75
C SER A 45 -9.56 2.53 9.91
N TYR A 46 -9.74 2.45 8.61
CA TYR A 46 -9.34 3.46 7.63
C TYR A 46 -10.53 4.24 7.04
N LYS A 47 -11.75 3.92 7.46
CA LYS A 47 -12.99 4.50 6.92
C LYS A 47 -13.09 6.00 7.17
N ASP A 48 -12.65 6.48 8.33
CA ASP A 48 -12.78 7.89 8.72
C ASP A 48 -11.50 8.70 8.45
N ASN A 49 -10.53 8.10 7.76
CA ASN A 49 -9.29 8.74 7.34
C ASN A 49 -8.98 8.44 5.87
N ILE A 50 -7.94 7.69 5.53
CA ILE A 50 -7.44 7.54 4.15
C ILE A 50 -8.51 7.10 3.13
N PHE A 51 -9.53 6.33 3.55
CA PHE A 51 -10.61 5.87 2.67
C PHE A 51 -11.96 6.54 2.93
N ARG A 52 -11.98 7.73 3.55
CA ARG A 52 -13.24 8.43 3.89
C ARG A 52 -14.10 8.79 2.68
N ASN A 53 -13.51 8.96 1.53
CA ASN A 53 -14.20 9.37 0.31
C ASN A 53 -14.78 8.19 -0.49
N PHE A 54 -14.70 6.98 0.04
CA PHE A 54 -15.23 5.79 -0.62
C PHE A 54 -16.52 5.30 0.04
N GLU A 55 -17.38 4.69 -0.79
CA GLU A 55 -18.63 4.11 -0.32
C GLU A 55 -18.41 2.73 0.30
N TYR A 56 -19.03 2.52 1.46
CA TYR A 56 -19.02 1.25 2.18
C TYR A 56 -20.42 0.64 2.17
N GLY A 57 -20.49 -0.67 1.99
CA GLY A 57 -21.78 -1.35 1.93
C GLY A 57 -21.68 -2.85 2.14
N SER A 58 -22.82 -3.50 1.97
CA SER A 58 -22.91 -4.95 1.92
C SER A 58 -22.88 -5.44 0.48
N PRO A 59 -22.46 -6.69 0.22
CA PRO A 59 -22.58 -7.26 -1.12
C PRO A 59 -24.02 -7.17 -1.62
N PRO A 60 -24.24 -6.81 -2.88
CA PRO A 60 -25.59 -6.78 -3.42
C PRO A 60 -26.21 -8.17 -3.39
N VAL A 61 -27.43 -8.26 -2.85
CA VAL A 61 -28.19 -9.52 -2.81
C VAL A 61 -28.92 -9.69 -4.14
N THR A 62 -28.17 -9.86 -5.22
CA THR A 62 -28.72 -10.09 -6.56
C THR A 62 -28.17 -11.40 -7.13
N ARG A 63 -28.96 -12.04 -8.03
CA ARG A 63 -28.52 -13.26 -8.72
C ARG A 63 -27.45 -13.01 -9.79
N ASP A 64 -27.21 -11.75 -10.11
CA ASP A 64 -26.31 -11.33 -11.20
C ASP A 64 -24.95 -10.81 -10.68
N VAL A 65 -24.51 -11.31 -9.53
CA VAL A 65 -23.14 -11.02 -9.04
C VAL A 65 -22.20 -12.12 -9.51
N ILE A 66 -21.17 -11.76 -10.23
CA ILE A 66 -20.06 -12.67 -10.53
C ILE A 66 -18.85 -12.37 -9.68
N SER A 67 -18.06 -13.40 -9.39
CA SER A 67 -16.77 -13.26 -8.72
C SER A 67 -15.64 -13.38 -9.75
N LEU A 68 -14.80 -12.34 -9.82
CA LEU A 68 -13.58 -12.36 -10.60
C LEU A 68 -12.41 -12.55 -9.64
N HIS A 69 -11.66 -13.60 -9.85
CA HIS A 69 -10.50 -13.95 -9.02
C HIS A 69 -9.20 -13.66 -9.74
N GLU A 70 -8.27 -13.00 -9.05
CA GLU A 70 -6.89 -12.91 -9.50
C GLU A 70 -6.29 -14.31 -9.55
N LYS A 71 -5.79 -14.71 -10.71
CA LYS A 71 -5.28 -16.07 -10.91
C LYS A 71 -3.84 -16.23 -10.43
N ARG A 72 -3.07 -15.16 -10.48
CA ARG A 72 -1.63 -15.09 -10.19
C ARG A 72 -1.27 -13.65 -9.80
N PHE A 73 -0.11 -13.45 -9.20
CA PHE A 73 0.41 -12.10 -8.89
C PHE A 73 0.83 -11.27 -10.13
N ASN A 74 0.53 -11.74 -11.34
CA ASN A 74 0.75 -11.00 -12.57
C ASN A 74 -0.54 -10.33 -13.01
N TYR A 75 -0.42 -9.23 -13.76
CA TYR A 75 -1.57 -8.61 -14.39
C TYR A 75 -2.25 -9.56 -15.38
N ASP A 76 -3.55 -9.76 -15.19
CA ASP A 76 -4.47 -10.36 -16.15
C ASP A 76 -5.62 -9.39 -16.37
N GLU A 77 -6.03 -9.17 -17.63
CA GLU A 77 -7.15 -8.29 -17.91
C GLU A 77 -8.44 -8.83 -17.29
N LEU A 78 -9.16 -7.94 -16.59
CA LEU A 78 -10.44 -8.28 -15.96
C LEU A 78 -11.56 -8.16 -17.01
N PRO A 79 -12.34 -9.24 -17.27
CA PRO A 79 -13.39 -9.21 -18.27
C PRO A 79 -14.54 -8.31 -17.84
N PHE A 80 -15.17 -7.67 -18.82
CA PHE A 80 -16.41 -6.93 -18.60
C PHE A 80 -17.56 -7.85 -18.22
N HIS A 81 -18.41 -7.39 -17.32
CA HIS A 81 -19.68 -8.04 -16.97
C HIS A 81 -20.77 -6.99 -16.78
N HIS A 82 -21.96 -7.24 -17.31
CA HIS A 82 -23.10 -6.29 -17.24
C HIS A 82 -23.62 -6.11 -15.81
N GLY A 83 -23.71 -7.19 -15.01
CA GLY A 83 -24.18 -7.15 -13.65
C GLY A 83 -23.13 -6.68 -12.65
N SER A 84 -23.40 -6.92 -11.37
CA SER A 84 -22.45 -6.63 -10.31
C SER A 84 -21.25 -7.56 -10.33
N VAL A 85 -20.08 -7.05 -9.95
CA VAL A 85 -18.82 -7.80 -9.93
C VAL A 85 -18.20 -7.73 -8.55
N SER A 86 -17.79 -8.87 -8.03
CA SER A 86 -16.96 -8.99 -6.83
C SER A 86 -15.53 -9.35 -7.23
N LEU A 87 -14.55 -8.50 -6.88
CA LEU A 87 -13.14 -8.74 -7.15
C LEU A 87 -12.48 -9.40 -5.94
N HIS A 88 -11.76 -10.49 -6.18
CA HIS A 88 -11.06 -11.28 -5.18
C HIS A 88 -9.59 -11.48 -5.57
N GLY A 89 -8.68 -10.95 -4.81
CA GLY A 89 -7.23 -10.98 -5.03
C GLY A 89 -6.55 -9.78 -4.42
N TYR A 90 -5.24 -9.68 -4.58
CA TYR A 90 -4.45 -8.53 -4.13
C TYR A 90 -4.25 -7.47 -5.21
N PHE A 91 -4.33 -7.84 -6.48
CA PHE A 91 -4.20 -6.93 -7.64
C PHE A 91 -2.93 -6.05 -7.59
N GLN A 92 -1.81 -6.62 -7.12
CA GLN A 92 -0.55 -5.92 -6.88
C GLN A 92 0.22 -5.61 -8.18
N SER A 93 -0.47 -4.99 -9.14
CA SER A 93 0.11 -4.49 -10.38
C SER A 93 -0.47 -3.13 -10.70
N LEU A 94 0.39 -2.15 -10.99
CA LEU A 94 -0.03 -0.82 -11.41
C LEU A 94 -0.95 -0.86 -12.64
N LYS A 95 -0.77 -1.85 -13.52
CA LYS A 95 -1.57 -2.02 -14.75
C LYS A 95 -3.08 -2.16 -14.52
N TYR A 96 -3.50 -2.56 -13.30
CA TYR A 96 -4.93 -2.63 -12.98
C TYR A 96 -5.59 -1.27 -12.87
N PHE A 97 -4.83 -0.21 -12.52
CA PHE A 97 -5.39 1.10 -12.22
C PHE A 97 -4.57 2.29 -12.77
N GLU A 98 -3.56 2.05 -13.59
CA GLU A 98 -2.65 3.08 -14.10
C GLU A 98 -3.41 4.22 -14.81
N GLU A 99 -4.44 3.90 -15.56
CA GLU A 99 -5.28 4.87 -16.29
C GLU A 99 -5.99 5.86 -15.35
N PHE A 100 -6.39 5.41 -14.15
CA PHE A 100 -7.14 6.20 -13.16
C PHE A 100 -6.32 6.51 -11.90
N LYS A 101 -5.00 6.31 -11.95
CA LYS A 101 -4.11 6.43 -10.79
C LYS A 101 -4.21 7.79 -10.10
N ASP A 102 -4.11 8.87 -10.87
CA ASP A 102 -4.08 10.21 -10.30
C ASP A 102 -5.45 10.61 -9.71
N GLU A 103 -6.54 10.20 -10.37
CA GLU A 103 -7.89 10.37 -9.84
C GLU A 103 -8.08 9.58 -8.53
N PHE A 104 -7.63 8.32 -8.51
CA PHE A 104 -7.68 7.50 -7.30
C PHE A 104 -6.88 8.12 -6.15
N ILE A 105 -5.65 8.57 -6.41
CA ILE A 105 -4.80 9.21 -5.39
C ILE A 105 -5.48 10.47 -4.83
N SER A 106 -6.16 11.25 -5.67
CA SER A 106 -6.87 12.46 -5.22
C SER A 106 -8.03 12.19 -4.27
N LEU A 107 -8.54 10.95 -4.23
CA LEU A 107 -9.58 10.53 -3.30
C LEU A 107 -9.05 10.05 -1.94
N LEU A 108 -7.74 9.79 -1.83
CA LEU A 108 -7.13 9.37 -0.57
C LEU A 108 -6.99 10.57 0.37
N ASP A 109 -7.37 10.40 1.62
CA ASP A 109 -7.21 11.42 2.64
C ASP A 109 -6.12 11.03 3.66
N PHE A 110 -4.99 11.64 3.54
CA PHE A 110 -3.86 11.45 4.46
C PHE A 110 -3.97 12.35 5.71
N GLY A 111 -5.06 13.10 5.87
CA GLY A 111 -5.22 14.08 6.95
C GLY A 111 -4.32 15.31 6.75
N ASP A 112 -4.18 16.10 7.81
CA ASP A 112 -3.28 17.25 7.83
C ASP A 112 -1.81 16.80 7.89
N SER A 113 -1.37 16.05 6.87
CA SER A 113 0.06 15.83 6.67
C SER A 113 0.64 17.19 6.25
N ASN A 114 1.13 17.94 7.22
CA ASN A 114 1.93 19.15 7.02
C ASN A 114 3.28 18.75 6.38
N SER A 115 3.24 18.17 5.19
CA SER A 115 4.38 18.11 4.31
C SER A 115 4.59 19.53 3.78
N THR A 116 5.25 20.37 4.59
CA THR A 116 5.79 21.63 4.07
C THR A 116 6.70 21.25 2.91
N PRO A 117 6.41 21.71 1.68
CA PRO A 117 7.30 21.51 0.56
C PRO A 117 8.67 22.07 0.98
N SER A 118 9.68 21.22 1.00
CA SER A 118 11.04 21.71 1.26
C SER A 118 11.42 22.65 0.11
N ILE A 119 11.67 23.91 0.42
CA ILE A 119 12.07 24.94 -0.55
C ILE A 119 13.45 24.60 -1.15
N TYR A 120 14.17 23.66 -0.57
CA TYR A 120 15.48 23.19 -1.03
C TYR A 120 15.36 21.79 -1.64
N PRO A 121 16.04 21.52 -2.76
CA PRO A 121 16.07 20.20 -3.38
C PRO A 121 16.92 19.23 -2.55
N ILE A 122 16.44 18.87 -1.36
CA ILE A 122 17.07 17.82 -0.55
C ILE A 122 16.49 16.49 -1.02
N ILE A 123 17.36 15.64 -1.53
CA ILE A 123 16.98 14.26 -1.85
C ILE A 123 16.67 13.53 -0.55
N ARG A 124 15.50 12.97 -0.46
CA ARG A 124 15.04 12.12 0.64
C ARG A 124 14.89 10.69 0.14
N VAL A 125 15.44 9.77 0.88
CA VAL A 125 15.34 8.34 0.58
C VAL A 125 14.56 7.69 1.71
N ALA A 126 13.47 7.01 1.39
CA ALA A 126 12.71 6.22 2.33
C ALA A 126 13.07 4.74 2.19
N PHE A 127 13.52 4.11 3.27
CA PHE A 127 13.66 2.67 3.38
C PHE A 127 12.56 2.11 4.24
N HIS A 128 11.76 1.21 3.68
CA HIS A 128 10.79 0.44 4.44
C HIS A 128 11.33 -0.96 4.70
N VAL A 129 11.62 -1.26 5.96
CA VAL A 129 12.25 -2.52 6.38
C VAL A 129 11.27 -3.32 7.24
N ARG A 130 10.64 -4.32 6.63
CA ARG A 130 9.73 -5.22 7.33
C ARG A 130 10.51 -6.36 7.97
N ARG A 131 10.30 -6.57 9.28
CA ARG A 131 10.93 -7.62 10.07
C ARG A 131 9.92 -8.47 10.83
N GLY A 132 8.93 -7.89 11.48
CA GLY A 132 7.94 -8.51 12.35
C GLY A 132 7.55 -9.93 11.95
N ASP A 133 6.46 -10.09 11.24
CA ASP A 133 5.98 -11.39 10.75
C ASP A 133 6.93 -12.09 9.76
N TYR A 134 7.76 -11.33 9.03
CA TYR A 134 8.73 -11.88 8.09
C TYR A 134 9.82 -12.72 8.77
N LEU A 135 10.25 -12.33 9.97
CA LEU A 135 11.20 -13.11 10.77
C LEU A 135 10.55 -14.36 11.37
N ILE A 136 9.24 -14.33 11.62
CA ILE A 136 8.49 -15.46 12.17
C ILE A 136 8.26 -16.52 11.08
N TYR A 137 8.03 -16.10 9.84
CA TYR A 137 7.70 -16.98 8.72
C TYR A 137 8.72 -16.88 7.55
N PRO A 138 10.02 -17.16 7.78
CA PRO A 138 11.07 -16.96 6.78
C PRO A 138 10.94 -17.87 5.54
N ASN A 139 10.16 -18.94 5.64
CA ASN A 139 9.87 -19.84 4.51
C ASN A 139 8.78 -19.31 3.58
N ILE A 140 8.02 -18.31 4.02
CA ILE A 140 6.93 -17.67 3.26
C ILE A 140 7.39 -16.31 2.75
N HIS A 141 8.13 -15.57 3.57
CA HIS A 141 8.54 -14.20 3.29
C HIS A 141 10.05 -14.10 3.14
N TYR A 142 10.48 -13.49 2.04
CA TYR A 142 11.89 -13.19 1.86
C TYR A 142 12.28 -11.98 2.71
N VAL A 143 13.26 -12.16 3.57
CA VAL A 143 13.83 -11.09 4.41
C VAL A 143 14.98 -10.43 3.66
N CYS A 144 14.76 -9.22 3.15
CA CYS A 144 15.82 -8.43 2.52
C CYS A 144 16.91 -8.10 3.55
N LYS A 145 18.14 -8.53 3.26
CA LYS A 145 19.30 -8.27 4.12
C LYS A 145 19.86 -6.86 3.90
N THR A 146 20.75 -6.42 4.76
CA THR A 146 21.42 -5.11 4.69
C THR A 146 22.13 -4.88 3.35
N GLU A 147 22.69 -5.93 2.75
CA GLU A 147 23.38 -5.85 1.46
C GLU A 147 22.47 -5.39 0.31
N TYR A 148 21.15 -5.67 0.39
CA TYR A 148 20.20 -5.16 -0.57
C TYR A 148 20.10 -3.62 -0.51
N PHE A 149 20.05 -3.07 0.68
CA PHE A 149 19.95 -1.62 0.89
C PHE A 149 21.28 -0.92 0.57
N ASP A 150 22.41 -1.55 0.92
CA ASP A 150 23.74 -1.06 0.57
C ASP A 150 23.94 -1.03 -0.95
N TYR A 151 23.54 -2.08 -1.64
CA TYR A 151 23.58 -2.13 -3.10
C TYR A 151 22.76 -1.00 -3.74
N PHE A 152 21.55 -0.75 -3.23
CA PHE A 152 20.70 0.34 -3.68
C PHE A 152 21.36 1.71 -3.48
N LEU A 153 21.90 1.96 -2.29
CA LEU A 153 22.60 3.20 -1.99
C LEU A 153 23.81 3.39 -2.91
N ASN A 154 24.56 2.33 -3.21
CA ASN A 154 25.72 2.39 -4.12
C ASN A 154 25.33 2.73 -5.56
N ILE A 155 24.20 2.21 -6.06
CA ILE A 155 23.70 2.57 -7.40
C ILE A 155 23.32 4.04 -7.48
N PHE A 156 22.67 4.59 -6.46
CA PHE A 156 22.21 5.96 -6.44
C PHE A 156 23.23 6.95 -5.82
N ALA A 157 24.38 6.46 -5.34
CA ALA A 157 25.41 7.30 -4.73
C ALA A 157 25.85 8.49 -5.60
N PRO A 158 25.96 8.38 -6.94
CA PRO A 158 26.33 9.52 -7.80
C PRO A 158 25.30 10.64 -7.79
N GLU A 159 24.03 10.32 -7.54
CA GLU A 159 22.90 11.24 -7.51
C GLU A 159 22.64 11.79 -6.10
N MET A 160 23.24 11.15 -5.08
CA MET A 160 23.12 11.56 -3.69
C MET A 160 24.04 12.76 -3.42
N VAL A 161 23.45 13.96 -3.41
CA VAL A 161 24.16 15.18 -3.08
C VAL A 161 24.37 15.32 -1.57
N LYS A 162 25.33 16.18 -1.20
CA LYS A 162 25.56 16.51 0.21
C LYS A 162 24.28 17.04 0.83
N GLY A 163 23.80 16.37 1.87
CA GLY A 163 22.55 16.69 2.55
C GLY A 163 21.40 15.70 2.26
N THR A 164 21.61 14.70 1.39
CA THR A 164 20.65 13.60 1.26
C THR A 164 20.36 12.98 2.62
N LYS A 165 19.06 12.81 2.93
CA LYS A 165 18.60 12.20 4.18
C LYS A 165 17.98 10.86 3.90
N ILE A 166 18.33 9.86 4.70
CA ILE A 166 17.72 8.54 4.69
C ILE A 166 16.75 8.45 5.86
N TYR A 167 15.51 8.09 5.58
CA TYR A 167 14.47 7.83 6.55
C TYR A 167 14.17 6.34 6.56
N MET A 168 14.18 5.73 7.74
CA MET A 168 13.92 4.32 7.95
C MET A 168 12.55 4.13 8.56
N PHE A 169 11.71 3.36 7.91
CA PHE A 169 10.38 2.95 8.35
C PHE A 169 10.40 1.45 8.63
N THR A 170 9.84 1.02 9.75
CA THR A 170 9.87 -0.40 10.12
C THR A 170 8.82 -0.77 11.14
N ASP A 171 8.36 -2.03 11.07
CA ASP A 171 7.52 -2.68 12.07
C ASP A 171 8.32 -3.29 13.24
N SER A 172 9.65 -3.13 13.25
CA SER A 172 10.54 -3.68 14.30
C SER A 172 11.75 -2.77 14.57
N PRO A 173 11.53 -1.63 15.26
CA PRO A 173 12.57 -0.60 15.48
C PRO A 173 13.83 -1.13 16.15
N GLU A 174 13.69 -1.95 17.20
CA GLU A 174 14.83 -2.51 17.94
C GLU A 174 15.71 -3.41 17.07
N HIS A 175 15.09 -4.21 16.20
CA HIS A 175 15.79 -5.11 15.31
C HIS A 175 16.57 -4.32 14.25
N VAL A 176 15.89 -3.35 13.62
CA VAL A 176 16.48 -2.51 12.60
C VAL A 176 17.64 -1.67 13.13
N THR A 177 17.52 -1.11 14.32
CA THR A 177 18.59 -0.33 14.95
C THR A 177 19.88 -1.15 15.13
N LYS A 178 19.76 -2.44 15.44
CA LYS A 178 20.92 -3.34 15.57
C LYS A 178 21.49 -3.76 14.21
N GLU A 179 20.61 -4.12 13.28
CA GLU A 179 20.99 -4.67 11.98
C GLU A 179 21.56 -3.60 11.05
N PHE A 180 21.03 -2.37 11.10
CA PHE A 180 21.35 -1.28 10.17
C PHE A 180 22.24 -0.19 10.79
N ASN A 181 22.96 -0.49 11.86
CA ASN A 181 23.79 0.45 12.60
C ASN A 181 24.94 1.08 11.76
N MET A 182 25.26 0.50 10.60
CA MET A 182 26.26 1.00 9.67
C MET A 182 25.77 2.17 8.81
N PHE A 183 24.46 2.37 8.73
CA PHE A 183 23.88 3.44 7.92
C PHE A 183 23.57 4.68 8.78
N ASN A 184 23.76 5.86 8.20
CA ASN A 184 23.32 7.11 8.81
C ASN A 184 21.89 7.41 8.37
N TYR A 185 20.90 7.13 9.22
CA TYR A 185 19.48 7.34 8.93
C TYR A 185 18.74 7.99 10.10
N THR A 186 17.55 8.48 9.81
CA THR A 186 16.56 8.87 10.83
C THR A 186 15.51 7.79 10.90
N LEU A 187 15.38 7.14 12.04
CA LEU A 187 14.28 6.21 12.29
C LEU A 187 12.99 7.00 12.45
N ILE A 188 11.96 6.57 11.72
CA ILE A 188 10.62 7.16 11.81
C ILE A 188 9.77 6.22 12.65
N GLU A 189 9.26 6.73 13.75
CA GLU A 189 8.31 6.05 14.62
C GLU A 189 7.00 6.84 14.60
N THR A 190 5.94 6.19 14.19
CA THR A 190 4.59 6.77 14.18
C THR A 190 3.62 5.82 14.88
N ASP A 191 2.47 6.35 15.25
CA ASP A 191 1.36 5.60 15.82
C ASP A 191 0.36 5.10 14.77
N SER A 192 0.66 5.33 13.47
CA SER A 192 -0.27 5.07 12.39
C SER A 192 0.46 4.76 11.07
N ASP A 193 0.06 3.63 10.46
CA ASP A 193 0.51 3.23 9.12
C ASP A 193 0.06 4.22 8.01
N VAL A 194 -1.05 4.93 8.21
CA VAL A 194 -1.48 6.02 7.31
C VAL A 194 -0.49 7.19 7.36
N LYS A 195 -0.03 7.57 8.56
CA LYS A 195 1.00 8.62 8.71
C LYS A 195 2.33 8.20 8.10
N GLU A 196 2.73 6.94 8.31
CA GLU A 196 3.94 6.41 7.67
C GLU A 196 3.86 6.50 6.15
N LEU A 197 2.75 6.05 5.57
CA LEU A 197 2.52 6.12 4.14
C LEU A 197 2.56 7.57 3.62
N ALA A 198 1.91 8.49 4.32
CA ALA A 198 1.94 9.92 3.99
C ALA A 198 3.36 10.52 4.03
N MET A 199 4.20 10.06 4.95
CA MET A 199 5.59 10.52 5.05
C MET A 199 6.50 9.93 3.98
N MET A 200 6.13 8.76 3.41
CA MET A 200 6.86 8.12 2.32
C MET A 200 6.47 8.65 0.93
N SER A 201 5.32 9.31 0.81
CA SER A 201 4.80 9.87 -0.45
C SER A 201 5.33 11.29 -0.69
#